data_4aea039be180a55979c20c44967d62c3
#
_entry.id   4aea039be180a55979c20c44967d62c3
#
_cell.length_a   1.000
_cell.length_b   1.000
_cell.length_c   1.000
_cell.angle_alpha   90.00
_cell.angle_beta   90.00
_cell.angle_gamma   90.00
#
_symmetry.space_group_name_H-M   'P 1'
#
loop_
_entity.id
_entity.type
_entity.pdbx_description
1 polymer ?
#
loop_
_entity_poly.entity_id
_entity_poly.type
_entity_poly.pdbx_seq_one_letter_code
_entity_poly.pdbx_strand_id
1 'polypeptide(L)'
;MNRLSIFASMLAMACLPMMAQKTGSKVQEKPDSNFQIYLCFGQSNMEGNAAIEDIDRTGVNPRFQAMYAVDDEKAGWKKGQWHTAVPPQARPSTGLTPVDYFGRKMVDNLPDSIKVGTITVAVGGASIDLFDKRTYKAYLKKQPDWMKNFASQYNGNPYARLIELAKIAKKQGVIKGILLHQGETNNGDANWPNRVKTVYNDILKDLNLKAEDVPLLVGETVQKDMGGKCWAHIAIVDDIAKTIPTAHVISSKGCPQRGDGLHFIAESYRTMGKRYANMMLALQGIIPDSNYPRVDKDRRAYVKLHAPEAKKVIFDICGKQYEMKKDLDGDWYGVSDPLVVGFHYYFLNVDGVQVVDPASETYFGCCREA
;
A
#
# COMPACT_ATOMS: atom_id res chain seq x y z
N MET A 1 -77.95 37.08 59.16
CA MET A 1 -76.75 37.84 58.76
C MET A 1 -75.69 36.80 58.25
N ASN A 2 -75.71 36.47 56.96
CA ASN A 2 -74.87 35.48 56.35
C ASN A 2 -74.06 36.21 55.27
N ARG A 3 -72.73 36.21 55.44
CA ARG A 3 -71.78 36.71 54.42
C ARG A 3 -71.41 35.54 53.51
N LEU A 4 -71.72 35.67 52.23
CA LEU A 4 -71.32 34.78 51.15
C LEU A 4 -69.85 35.18 50.73
N SER A 5 -68.91 34.23 50.80
CA SER A 5 -67.55 34.42 50.28
C SER A 5 -67.49 33.70 48.92
N ILE A 6 -67.18 34.44 47.84
CA ILE A 6 -66.98 33.95 46.48
C ILE A 6 -65.50 33.62 46.31
N PHE A 7 -65.20 32.36 46.08
CA PHE A 7 -63.84 31.94 45.67
C PHE A 7 -63.73 32.02 44.13
N ALA A 8 -62.88 32.92 43.64
CA ALA A 8 -62.52 33.00 42.24
C ALA A 8 -61.34 32.04 42.01
N SER A 9 -61.52 30.97 41.24
CA SER A 9 -60.45 30.08 40.81
C SER A 9 -59.75 30.67 39.58
N MET A 10 -58.52 31.10 39.73
CA MET A 10 -57.65 31.44 38.60
C MET A 10 -57.04 30.18 38.02
N LEU A 11 -57.42 29.88 36.77
CA LEU A 11 -56.80 28.83 35.96
C LEU A 11 -55.52 29.34 35.36
N ALA A 12 -54.37 28.95 35.89
CA ALA A 12 -53.07 29.26 35.34
C ALA A 12 -52.77 28.34 34.18
N MET A 13 -52.83 28.86 32.96
CA MET A 13 -52.43 28.18 31.75
C MET A 13 -50.88 28.17 31.65
N ALA A 14 -50.25 27.03 31.98
CA ALA A 14 -48.80 26.86 31.84
C ALA A 14 -48.49 26.64 30.35
N CYS A 15 -47.92 27.67 29.72
CA CYS A 15 -47.26 27.50 28.40
C CYS A 15 -45.93 26.77 28.58
N LEU A 16 -45.90 25.49 28.20
CA LEU A 16 -44.66 24.76 28.04
C LEU A 16 -43.95 25.24 26.76
N PRO A 17 -42.65 25.59 26.80
CA PRO A 17 -41.95 25.88 25.59
C PRO A 17 -41.69 24.58 24.83
N MET A 18 -42.26 24.48 23.62
CA MET A 18 -41.99 23.43 22.67
C MET A 18 -40.53 23.53 22.20
N MET A 19 -39.64 22.76 22.84
CA MET A 19 -38.26 22.63 22.36
C MET A 19 -38.31 21.97 20.98
N ALA A 20 -38.11 22.75 19.95
CA ALA A 20 -37.84 22.23 18.60
C ALA A 20 -36.51 21.44 18.64
N GLN A 21 -36.61 20.12 18.61
CA GLN A 21 -35.46 19.27 18.32
C GLN A 21 -34.94 19.64 16.94
N LYS A 22 -33.80 20.37 16.91
CA LYS A 22 -33.01 20.48 15.70
C LYS A 22 -32.53 19.09 15.34
N THR A 23 -33.24 18.45 14.41
CA THR A 23 -32.70 17.31 13.67
C THR A 23 -31.54 17.83 12.84
N GLY A 24 -30.37 17.83 13.44
CA GLY A 24 -29.12 18.12 12.74
C GLY A 24 -28.97 17.04 11.65
N SER A 25 -29.28 17.37 10.42
CA SER A 25 -28.81 16.61 9.27
C SER A 25 -27.30 16.53 9.41
N LYS A 26 -26.74 15.35 9.69
CA LYS A 26 -25.30 15.11 9.59
C LYS A 26 -24.93 15.44 8.14
N VAL A 27 -24.33 16.59 7.93
CA VAL A 27 -23.67 16.91 6.66
C VAL A 27 -22.66 15.79 6.46
N GLN A 28 -22.88 14.97 5.44
CA GLN A 28 -21.96 13.91 5.07
C GLN A 28 -20.71 14.65 4.56
N GLU A 29 -19.66 14.70 5.37
CA GLU A 29 -18.39 15.31 4.98
C GLU A 29 -17.93 14.63 3.69
N LYS A 30 -17.48 15.43 2.72
CA LYS A 30 -16.90 14.91 1.48
C LYS A 30 -15.65 14.11 1.85
N PRO A 31 -15.39 12.98 1.16
CA PRO A 31 -14.14 12.24 1.34
C PRO A 31 -12.93 13.17 1.15
N ASP A 32 -11.92 13.00 1.99
CA ASP A 32 -10.66 13.74 1.88
C ASP A 32 -9.94 13.37 0.59
N SER A 33 -9.84 14.30 -0.36
CA SER A 33 -9.15 14.10 -1.64
C SER A 33 -7.65 13.84 -1.46
N ASN A 34 -7.07 14.25 -0.33
CA ASN A 34 -5.68 14.04 0.02
C ASN A 34 -5.43 12.68 0.69
N PHE A 35 -6.46 11.88 0.90
CA PHE A 35 -6.31 10.52 1.38
C PHE A 35 -6.50 9.53 0.22
N GLN A 36 -5.40 9.10 -0.37
CA GLN A 36 -5.37 8.13 -1.47
C GLN A 36 -5.43 6.71 -0.93
N ILE A 37 -6.39 5.92 -1.38
CA ILE A 37 -6.65 4.56 -0.89
C ILE A 37 -6.41 3.55 -2.01
N TYR A 38 -5.76 2.44 -1.66
CA TYR A 38 -5.44 1.34 -2.57
C TYR A 38 -5.98 0.02 -2.04
N LEU A 39 -6.66 -0.72 -2.91
CA LEU A 39 -7.18 -2.04 -2.59
C LEU A 39 -6.17 -3.09 -3.04
N CYS A 40 -5.80 -4.00 -2.15
CA CYS A 40 -4.79 -5.01 -2.42
C CYS A 40 -5.41 -6.39 -2.22
N PHE A 41 -5.36 -7.26 -3.24
CA PHE A 41 -5.91 -8.60 -3.14
C PHE A 41 -5.08 -9.61 -3.93
N GLY A 42 -5.23 -10.89 -3.61
CA GLY A 42 -4.50 -11.96 -4.27
C GLY A 42 -4.28 -13.19 -3.40
N GLN A 43 -3.18 -13.88 -3.68
CA GLN A 43 -2.79 -15.08 -2.92
C GLN A 43 -1.56 -14.83 -2.04
N SER A 44 -0.77 -15.85 -1.76
CA SER A 44 0.32 -15.80 -0.76
C SER A 44 1.35 -14.70 -1.00
N ASN A 45 1.68 -14.38 -2.25
CA ASN A 45 2.61 -13.29 -2.56
C ASN A 45 2.02 -11.88 -2.35
N MET A 46 0.68 -11.74 -2.28
CA MET A 46 0.01 -10.52 -1.81
C MET A 46 -0.26 -10.57 -0.30
N GLU A 47 -0.55 -11.75 0.23
CA GLU A 47 -0.81 -11.95 1.66
C GLU A 47 0.39 -11.62 2.54
N GLY A 48 1.59 -11.95 2.04
CA GLY A 48 2.86 -11.79 2.74
C GLY A 48 3.41 -13.12 3.25
N ASN A 49 4.57 -13.53 2.71
CA ASN A 49 5.11 -14.86 2.96
C ASN A 49 6.61 -14.87 3.32
N ALA A 50 7.26 -13.72 3.44
CA ALA A 50 8.61 -13.60 3.97
C ALA A 50 8.60 -13.16 5.43
N ALA A 51 9.69 -13.44 6.15
CA ALA A 51 9.89 -12.93 7.50
C ALA A 51 9.88 -11.40 7.51
N ILE A 52 9.24 -10.83 8.51
CA ILE A 52 9.27 -9.39 8.77
C ILE A 52 10.49 -9.10 9.63
N GLU A 53 11.42 -8.32 9.12
CA GLU A 53 12.65 -7.92 9.78
C GLU A 53 12.49 -6.58 10.53
N ASP A 54 13.45 -6.21 11.37
CA ASP A 54 13.40 -4.98 12.15
C ASP A 54 13.33 -3.73 11.27
N ILE A 55 14.00 -3.75 10.11
CA ILE A 55 13.92 -2.66 9.13
C ILE A 55 12.50 -2.44 8.61
N ASP A 56 11.68 -3.49 8.56
CA ASP A 56 10.31 -3.41 8.08
C ASP A 56 9.35 -2.84 9.14
N ARG A 57 9.72 -2.96 10.43
CA ARG A 57 8.90 -2.48 11.56
C ARG A 57 9.16 -1.03 11.90
N THR A 58 10.32 -0.50 11.51
CA THR A 58 10.78 0.84 11.87
C THR A 58 10.63 1.83 10.73
N GLY A 59 10.64 3.12 11.04
CA GLY A 59 10.63 4.19 10.04
C GLY A 59 9.37 4.26 9.17
N VAL A 60 8.25 3.66 9.61
CA VAL A 60 6.98 3.79 8.87
C VAL A 60 6.44 5.21 9.04
N ASN A 61 6.32 5.92 7.93
CA ASN A 61 5.75 7.27 7.93
C ASN A 61 4.28 7.23 8.37
N PRO A 62 3.86 8.05 9.35
CA PRO A 62 2.45 8.08 9.82
C PRO A 62 1.43 8.40 8.73
N ARG A 63 1.85 9.01 7.61
CA ARG A 63 0.98 9.25 6.45
C ARG A 63 0.64 7.95 5.71
N PHE A 64 1.42 6.88 5.90
CA PHE A 64 1.09 5.56 5.39
C PHE A 64 0.26 4.80 6.41
N GLN A 65 -0.99 4.52 6.05
CA GLN A 65 -2.01 3.89 6.89
C GLN A 65 -2.45 2.55 6.30
N ALA A 66 -2.78 1.61 7.17
CA ALA A 66 -3.43 0.35 6.78
C ALA A 66 -4.78 0.23 7.48
N MET A 67 -5.78 -0.28 6.78
CA MET A 67 -7.04 -0.70 7.37
C MET A 67 -7.05 -2.22 7.48
N TYR A 68 -7.04 -2.73 8.70
CA TYR A 68 -6.99 -4.17 8.92
C TYR A 68 -8.29 -4.85 8.51
N ALA A 69 -8.15 -6.01 7.87
CA ALA A 69 -9.28 -6.79 7.39
C ALA A 69 -9.85 -7.76 8.43
N VAL A 70 -9.16 -7.95 9.55
CA VAL A 70 -9.53 -8.78 10.70
C VAL A 70 -9.09 -8.07 11.99
N ASP A 71 -9.64 -8.47 13.13
CA ASP A 71 -9.15 -7.98 14.42
C ASP A 71 -7.78 -8.58 14.74
N ASP A 72 -6.90 -7.80 15.34
CA ASP A 72 -5.62 -8.23 15.92
C ASP A 72 -5.55 -7.78 17.39
N GLU A 73 -5.88 -8.68 18.29
CA GLU A 73 -5.91 -8.38 19.72
C GLU A 73 -4.50 -8.09 20.28
N LYS A 74 -3.45 -8.72 19.72
CA LYS A 74 -2.08 -8.52 20.20
C LYS A 74 -1.55 -7.14 19.85
N ALA A 75 -1.87 -6.66 18.64
CA ALA A 75 -1.51 -5.32 18.19
C ALA A 75 -2.51 -4.25 18.65
N GLY A 76 -3.65 -4.64 19.20
CA GLY A 76 -4.74 -3.74 19.58
C GLY A 76 -5.48 -3.17 18.37
N TRP A 77 -5.40 -3.80 17.19
CA TRP A 77 -6.01 -3.30 15.97
C TRP A 77 -7.39 -3.91 15.75
N LYS A 78 -8.29 -3.09 15.23
CA LYS A 78 -9.66 -3.49 14.94
C LYS A 78 -9.96 -3.44 13.45
N LYS A 79 -10.71 -4.43 12.98
CA LYS A 79 -11.22 -4.47 11.61
C LYS A 79 -11.89 -3.15 11.23
N GLY A 80 -11.54 -2.63 10.07
CA GLY A 80 -12.15 -1.42 9.52
C GLY A 80 -11.66 -0.10 10.12
N GLN A 81 -10.63 -0.14 10.98
CA GLN A 81 -9.97 1.05 11.50
C GLN A 81 -8.60 1.25 10.85
N TRP A 82 -8.24 2.51 10.65
CA TRP A 82 -6.92 2.89 10.16
C TRP A 82 -5.91 2.96 11.29
N HIS A 83 -4.71 2.49 11.00
CA HIS A 83 -3.53 2.63 11.86
C HIS A 83 -2.29 2.81 11.00
N THR A 84 -1.18 3.29 11.59
CA THR A 84 0.11 3.33 10.88
C THR A 84 0.46 1.95 10.36
N ALA A 85 0.81 1.87 9.08
CA ALA A 85 0.95 0.62 8.33
C ALA A 85 2.23 -0.14 8.67
N VAL A 86 2.36 -0.58 9.92
CA VAL A 86 3.43 -1.50 10.36
C VAL A 86 3.02 -2.93 9.97
N PRO A 87 3.91 -3.73 9.34
CA PRO A 87 3.57 -5.10 8.98
C PRO A 87 3.26 -5.99 10.22
N PRO A 88 2.43 -7.01 10.04
CA PRO A 88 1.85 -7.56 8.80
C PRO A 88 0.65 -6.76 8.29
N GLN A 89 0.41 -6.75 6.95
CA GLN A 89 -0.66 -5.92 6.34
C GLN A 89 -1.98 -6.68 6.12
N ALA A 90 -1.93 -8.01 5.94
CA ALA A 90 -3.13 -8.77 5.57
C ALA A 90 -3.85 -9.37 6.80
N ARG A 91 -3.13 -10.13 7.61
CA ARG A 91 -3.65 -10.80 8.82
C ARG A 91 -2.52 -10.95 9.86
N PRO A 92 -2.83 -11.09 11.16
CA PRO A 92 -1.83 -11.15 12.24
C PRO A 92 -0.71 -12.18 12.06
N SER A 93 -0.98 -13.30 11.38
CA SER A 93 -0.04 -14.41 11.19
C SER A 93 0.66 -14.39 9.83
N THR A 94 0.53 -13.32 9.05
CA THR A 94 1.16 -13.21 7.73
C THR A 94 2.54 -12.55 7.82
N GLY A 95 3.29 -12.61 6.73
CA GLY A 95 4.63 -12.06 6.64
C GLY A 95 4.68 -10.72 5.92
N LEU A 96 5.89 -10.37 5.47
CA LEU A 96 6.13 -9.19 4.64
C LEU A 96 5.47 -9.35 3.27
N THR A 97 4.84 -8.30 2.78
CA THR A 97 4.12 -8.22 1.51
C THR A 97 4.65 -7.05 0.67
N PRO A 98 4.47 -7.04 -0.67
CA PRO A 98 4.83 -5.87 -1.47
C PRO A 98 4.09 -4.59 -1.05
N VAL A 99 2.93 -4.71 -0.42
CA VAL A 99 2.13 -3.56 0.05
C VAL A 99 2.90 -2.68 1.05
N ASP A 100 3.77 -3.30 1.88
CA ASP A 100 4.58 -2.57 2.88
C ASP A 100 5.48 -1.50 2.23
N TYR A 101 6.15 -1.87 1.15
CA TYR A 101 7.07 -0.97 0.45
C TYR A 101 6.40 -0.17 -0.67
N PHE A 102 5.22 -0.60 -1.12
CA PHE A 102 4.36 0.23 -1.95
C PHE A 102 3.97 1.52 -1.22
N GLY A 103 3.39 1.41 -0.05
CA GLY A 103 2.91 2.58 0.68
C GLY A 103 4.04 3.48 1.17
N ARG A 104 5.17 2.90 1.64
CA ARG A 104 6.37 3.66 2.01
C ARG A 104 6.87 4.49 0.83
N LYS A 105 7.05 3.87 -0.34
CA LYS A 105 7.52 4.54 -1.54
C LYS A 105 6.55 5.60 -2.03
N MET A 106 5.25 5.36 -1.95
CA MET A 106 4.22 6.35 -2.30
C MET A 106 4.35 7.61 -1.44
N VAL A 107 4.37 7.48 -0.09
CA VAL A 107 4.45 8.65 0.80
C VAL A 107 5.80 9.38 0.69
N ASP A 108 6.86 8.70 0.31
CA ASP A 108 8.17 9.31 0.09
C ASP A 108 8.22 10.21 -1.15
N ASN A 109 7.33 9.99 -2.11
CA ASN A 109 7.27 10.71 -3.40
C ASN A 109 6.07 11.64 -3.53
N LEU A 110 5.09 11.53 -2.65
CA LEU A 110 3.89 12.37 -2.65
C LEU A 110 4.06 13.57 -1.72
N PRO A 111 3.44 14.72 -2.03
CA PRO A 111 3.42 15.89 -1.14
C PRO A 111 3.01 15.53 0.30
N ASP A 112 3.53 16.26 1.27
CA ASP A 112 3.29 16.00 2.70
C ASP A 112 1.82 16.07 3.12
N SER A 113 1.00 16.77 2.36
CA SER A 113 -0.45 16.83 2.56
C SER A 113 -1.16 15.53 2.20
N ILE A 114 -0.53 14.64 1.40
CA ILE A 114 -1.15 13.40 0.92
C ILE A 114 -0.90 12.26 1.91
N LYS A 115 -1.98 11.58 2.29
CA LYS A 115 -1.96 10.30 3.01
C LYS A 115 -2.17 9.15 2.04
N VAL A 116 -1.58 8.01 2.35
CA VAL A 116 -1.75 6.76 1.59
C VAL A 116 -2.35 5.70 2.50
N GLY A 117 -3.44 5.09 2.08
CA GLY A 117 -4.09 4.01 2.80
C GLY A 117 -4.14 2.72 1.99
N THR A 118 -3.91 1.59 2.62
CA THR A 118 -4.02 0.26 1.99
C THR A 118 -5.04 -0.61 2.70
N ILE A 119 -5.74 -1.44 1.94
CA ILE A 119 -6.65 -2.46 2.44
C ILE A 119 -6.22 -3.76 1.79
N THR A 120 -5.66 -4.69 2.57
CA THR A 120 -5.13 -5.95 2.04
C THR A 120 -6.02 -7.12 2.45
N VAL A 121 -6.61 -7.79 1.45
CA VAL A 121 -7.40 -9.02 1.62
C VAL A 121 -6.84 -10.07 0.68
N ALA A 122 -6.09 -11.01 1.22
CA ALA A 122 -5.45 -12.06 0.44
C ALA A 122 -5.53 -13.41 1.15
N VAL A 123 -5.50 -14.50 0.38
CA VAL A 123 -5.60 -15.87 0.90
C VAL A 123 -4.53 -16.73 0.22
N GLY A 124 -3.58 -17.23 1.00
CA GLY A 124 -2.51 -18.10 0.52
C GLY A 124 -3.06 -19.29 -0.28
N GLY A 125 -2.44 -19.58 -1.43
CA GLY A 125 -2.85 -20.69 -2.30
C GLY A 125 -4.17 -20.51 -3.05
N ALA A 126 -4.85 -19.37 -2.95
CA ALA A 126 -6.14 -19.17 -3.57
C ALA A 126 -6.05 -18.96 -5.09
N SER A 127 -6.90 -19.66 -5.85
CA SER A 127 -7.25 -19.28 -7.22
C SER A 127 -8.04 -17.96 -7.23
N ILE A 128 -8.01 -17.25 -8.35
CA ILE A 128 -8.84 -16.07 -8.59
C ILE A 128 -10.34 -16.35 -8.36
N ASP A 129 -10.77 -17.61 -8.52
CA ASP A 129 -12.15 -18.05 -8.29
C ASP A 129 -12.65 -17.78 -6.88
N LEU A 130 -11.76 -17.69 -5.88
CA LEU A 130 -12.15 -17.36 -4.51
C LEU A 130 -12.62 -15.90 -4.37
N PHE A 131 -12.20 -15.03 -5.29
CA PHE A 131 -12.60 -13.62 -5.33
C PHE A 131 -13.77 -13.35 -6.29
N ASP A 132 -14.24 -14.35 -7.04
CA ASP A 132 -15.43 -14.20 -7.90
C ASP A 132 -16.70 -14.50 -7.10
N LYS A 133 -17.63 -13.54 -7.07
CA LYS A 133 -18.94 -13.63 -6.38
C LYS A 133 -19.77 -14.85 -6.79
N ARG A 134 -19.53 -15.39 -8.00
CA ARG A 134 -20.31 -16.50 -8.58
C ARG A 134 -19.72 -17.85 -8.24
N THR A 135 -18.38 -17.93 -8.06
CA THR A 135 -17.66 -19.21 -7.96
C THR A 135 -17.10 -19.50 -6.58
N TYR A 136 -16.88 -18.49 -5.72
CA TYR A 136 -16.13 -18.62 -4.45
C TYR A 136 -16.65 -19.74 -3.54
N LYS A 137 -17.98 -19.91 -3.42
CA LYS A 137 -18.57 -20.95 -2.56
C LYS A 137 -18.24 -22.35 -3.05
N ALA A 138 -18.42 -22.59 -4.37
CA ALA A 138 -18.14 -23.88 -4.99
C ALA A 138 -16.65 -24.18 -4.98
N TYR A 139 -15.80 -23.17 -5.19
CA TYR A 139 -14.35 -23.25 -5.10
C TYR A 139 -13.94 -23.62 -3.67
N LEU A 140 -14.34 -22.84 -2.67
CA LEU A 140 -13.93 -23.01 -1.27
C LEU A 140 -14.37 -24.37 -0.70
N LYS A 141 -15.55 -24.85 -1.08
CA LYS A 141 -16.03 -26.19 -0.65
C LYS A 141 -15.05 -27.32 -0.97
N LYS A 142 -14.31 -27.21 -2.09
CA LYS A 142 -13.38 -28.23 -2.58
C LYS A 142 -11.95 -28.04 -2.00
N GLN A 143 -11.69 -26.95 -1.26
CA GLN A 143 -10.36 -26.65 -0.78
C GLN A 143 -10.02 -27.39 0.52
N PRO A 144 -8.73 -27.58 0.84
CA PRO A 144 -8.30 -28.15 2.10
C PRO A 144 -8.67 -27.26 3.28
N ASP A 145 -8.71 -27.84 4.47
CA ASP A 145 -9.18 -27.15 5.68
C ASP A 145 -8.30 -25.95 6.07
N TRP A 146 -6.99 -25.99 5.80
CA TRP A 146 -6.13 -24.84 6.04
C TRP A 146 -6.54 -23.60 5.23
N MET A 147 -6.94 -23.78 3.96
CA MET A 147 -7.43 -22.66 3.14
C MET A 147 -8.82 -22.20 3.61
N LYS A 148 -9.70 -23.13 3.97
CA LYS A 148 -11.00 -22.80 4.57
C LYS A 148 -10.82 -21.99 5.86
N ASN A 149 -9.83 -22.34 6.70
CA ASN A 149 -9.49 -21.61 7.92
C ASN A 149 -8.96 -20.20 7.63
N PHE A 150 -8.15 -20.02 6.58
CA PHE A 150 -7.74 -18.68 6.17
C PHE A 150 -8.91 -17.85 5.67
N ALA A 151 -9.74 -18.41 4.80
CA ALA A 151 -10.92 -17.74 4.26
C ALA A 151 -11.97 -17.44 5.36
N SER A 152 -12.06 -18.27 6.42
CA SER A 152 -13.03 -18.07 7.52
C SER A 152 -12.78 -16.75 8.27
N GLN A 153 -11.54 -16.26 8.33
CA GLN A 153 -11.22 -14.96 8.90
C GLN A 153 -11.87 -13.80 8.13
N TYR A 154 -12.23 -14.05 6.88
CA TYR A 154 -13.00 -13.15 6.02
C TYR A 154 -14.46 -13.60 5.87
N ASN A 155 -15.01 -14.34 6.86
CA ASN A 155 -16.34 -14.94 6.82
C ASN A 155 -16.57 -15.85 5.58
N GLY A 156 -15.51 -16.52 5.11
CA GLY A 156 -15.55 -17.40 3.92
C GLY A 156 -15.69 -16.66 2.58
N ASN A 157 -15.66 -15.33 2.58
CA ASN A 157 -15.82 -14.52 1.37
C ASN A 157 -14.88 -13.32 1.37
N PRO A 158 -13.62 -13.49 0.92
CA PRO A 158 -12.62 -12.43 0.89
C PRO A 158 -13.04 -11.27 -0.03
N TYR A 159 -13.73 -11.54 -1.14
CA TYR A 159 -14.28 -10.47 -1.98
C TYR A 159 -15.25 -9.56 -1.20
N ALA A 160 -16.22 -10.14 -0.51
CA ALA A 160 -17.17 -9.35 0.26
C ALA A 160 -16.48 -8.55 1.38
N ARG A 161 -15.45 -9.12 2.02
CA ARG A 161 -14.63 -8.41 3.02
C ARG A 161 -13.91 -7.21 2.40
N LEU A 162 -13.31 -7.37 1.23
CA LEU A 162 -12.65 -6.26 0.53
C LEU A 162 -13.64 -5.14 0.22
N ILE A 163 -14.83 -5.48 -0.29
CA ILE A 163 -15.88 -4.49 -0.60
C ILE A 163 -16.44 -3.82 0.66
N GLU A 164 -16.66 -4.57 1.75
CA GLU A 164 -17.07 -4.02 3.05
C GLU A 164 -16.12 -2.90 3.50
N LEU A 165 -14.83 -3.20 3.54
CA LEU A 165 -13.80 -2.27 4.00
C LEU A 165 -13.62 -1.09 3.03
N ALA A 166 -13.64 -1.36 1.73
CA ALA A 166 -13.55 -0.32 0.71
C ALA A 166 -14.71 0.69 0.79
N LYS A 167 -15.93 0.24 1.13
CA LYS A 167 -17.07 1.13 1.37
C LYS A 167 -16.89 2.00 2.61
N ILE A 168 -16.25 1.49 3.66
CA ILE A 168 -15.90 2.28 4.85
C ILE A 168 -14.85 3.33 4.47
N ALA A 169 -13.78 2.90 3.81
CA ALA A 169 -12.66 3.74 3.41
C ALA A 169 -13.06 4.85 2.43
N LYS A 170 -13.95 4.55 1.47
CA LYS A 170 -14.45 5.51 0.46
C LYS A 170 -15.20 6.69 1.06
N LYS A 171 -15.70 6.57 2.30
CA LYS A 171 -16.29 7.71 3.03
C LYS A 171 -15.25 8.68 3.58
N GLN A 172 -14.00 8.24 3.67
CA GLN A 172 -12.90 8.97 4.31
C GLN A 172 -11.85 9.46 3.32
N GLY A 173 -11.70 8.77 2.18
CA GLY A 173 -10.71 9.12 1.15
C GLY A 173 -11.15 8.66 -0.23
N VAL A 174 -10.21 8.71 -1.19
CA VAL A 174 -10.44 8.39 -2.59
C VAL A 174 -9.68 7.12 -2.97
N ILE A 175 -10.39 6.11 -3.51
CA ILE A 175 -9.75 4.91 -4.06
C ILE A 175 -9.05 5.29 -5.37
N LYS A 176 -7.74 5.04 -5.46
CA LYS A 176 -6.85 5.48 -6.54
C LYS A 176 -6.23 4.34 -7.35
N GLY A 177 -6.37 3.09 -6.88
CA GLY A 177 -5.83 1.96 -7.60
C GLY A 177 -6.09 0.63 -6.89
N ILE A 178 -5.85 -0.44 -7.64
CA ILE A 178 -6.00 -1.81 -7.16
C ILE A 178 -4.70 -2.56 -7.46
N LEU A 179 -4.17 -3.27 -6.46
CA LEU A 179 -2.99 -4.11 -6.56
C LEU A 179 -3.42 -5.57 -6.51
N LEU A 180 -2.99 -6.34 -7.49
CA LEU A 180 -3.21 -7.78 -7.58
C LEU A 180 -1.87 -8.52 -7.64
N HIS A 181 -1.69 -9.52 -6.77
CA HIS A 181 -0.61 -10.50 -6.93
C HIS A 181 -1.20 -11.90 -6.77
N GLN A 182 -1.49 -12.52 -7.91
CA GLN A 182 -2.13 -13.83 -8.00
C GLN A 182 -1.81 -14.44 -9.36
N GLY A 183 -1.64 -15.73 -9.45
CA GLY A 183 -1.36 -16.43 -10.69
C GLY A 183 -0.80 -17.84 -10.47
N GLU A 184 -0.08 -18.07 -9.36
CA GLU A 184 0.58 -19.34 -9.11
C GLU A 184 -0.40 -20.52 -9.09
N THR A 185 -1.56 -20.35 -8.45
CA THR A 185 -2.62 -21.38 -8.42
C THR A 185 -3.36 -21.50 -9.75
N ASN A 186 -3.31 -20.48 -10.58
CA ASN A 186 -3.86 -20.47 -11.94
C ASN A 186 -2.79 -20.67 -13.02
N ASN A 187 -1.62 -21.21 -12.67
CA ASN A 187 -0.49 -21.36 -13.58
C ASN A 187 -0.90 -22.03 -14.90
N GLY A 188 -0.64 -21.33 -16.02
CA GLY A 188 -0.98 -21.83 -17.36
C GLY A 188 -2.45 -21.69 -17.78
N ASP A 189 -3.32 -21.10 -16.93
CA ASP A 189 -4.72 -20.84 -17.29
C ASP A 189 -4.84 -19.67 -18.26
N ALA A 190 -4.94 -19.95 -19.55
CA ALA A 190 -5.10 -18.94 -20.59
C ALA A 190 -6.37 -18.06 -20.42
N ASN A 191 -7.37 -18.53 -19.66
CA ASN A 191 -8.59 -17.76 -19.37
C ASN A 191 -8.47 -16.90 -18.10
N TRP A 192 -7.35 -16.98 -17.39
CA TRP A 192 -7.12 -16.19 -16.17
C TRP A 192 -7.35 -14.67 -16.36
N PRO A 193 -6.91 -14.01 -17.47
CA PRO A 193 -7.16 -12.58 -17.66
C PRO A 193 -8.66 -12.22 -17.67
N ASN A 194 -9.50 -13.07 -18.26
CA ASN A 194 -10.97 -12.84 -18.27
C ASN A 194 -11.58 -13.03 -16.87
N ARG A 195 -11.06 -13.97 -16.09
CA ARG A 195 -11.50 -14.16 -14.69
C ARG A 195 -11.10 -12.95 -13.85
N VAL A 196 -9.88 -12.42 -14.01
CA VAL A 196 -9.43 -11.20 -13.35
C VAL A 196 -10.29 -10.01 -13.77
N LYS A 197 -10.57 -9.86 -15.08
CA LYS A 197 -11.46 -8.81 -15.59
C LYS A 197 -12.84 -8.86 -14.92
N THR A 198 -13.35 -10.06 -14.73
CA THR A 198 -14.65 -10.26 -14.09
C THR A 198 -14.65 -9.75 -12.65
N VAL A 199 -13.64 -10.11 -11.86
CA VAL A 199 -13.49 -9.65 -10.47
C VAL A 199 -13.24 -8.14 -10.42
N TYR A 200 -12.37 -7.61 -11.27
CA TYR A 200 -12.07 -6.18 -11.35
C TYR A 200 -13.31 -5.36 -11.69
N ASN A 201 -14.09 -5.75 -12.70
CA ASN A 201 -15.33 -5.08 -13.08
C ASN A 201 -16.38 -5.13 -11.95
N ASP A 202 -16.44 -6.24 -11.21
CA ASP A 202 -17.30 -6.34 -10.04
C ASP A 202 -16.90 -5.36 -8.94
N ILE A 203 -15.60 -5.21 -8.65
CA ILE A 203 -15.09 -4.22 -7.70
C ILE A 203 -15.48 -2.80 -8.14
N LEU A 204 -15.21 -2.46 -9.40
CA LEU A 204 -15.58 -1.14 -9.95
C LEU A 204 -17.08 -0.87 -9.81
N LYS A 205 -17.91 -1.84 -10.17
CA LYS A 205 -19.37 -1.73 -10.09
C LYS A 205 -19.85 -1.58 -8.64
N ASP A 206 -19.42 -2.46 -7.73
CA ASP A 206 -19.89 -2.51 -6.35
C ASP A 206 -19.46 -1.28 -5.52
N LEU A 207 -18.39 -0.61 -5.98
CA LEU A 207 -17.88 0.61 -5.37
C LEU A 207 -18.22 1.88 -6.17
N ASN A 208 -18.92 1.76 -7.30
CA ASN A 208 -19.19 2.87 -8.23
C ASN A 208 -17.91 3.65 -8.56
N LEU A 209 -16.95 2.96 -9.17
CA LEU A 209 -15.66 3.48 -9.62
C LEU A 209 -15.55 3.38 -11.13
N LYS A 210 -14.68 4.20 -11.73
CA LYS A 210 -14.34 4.14 -13.15
C LYS A 210 -12.96 3.52 -13.32
N ALA A 211 -12.79 2.72 -14.36
CA ALA A 211 -11.53 2.02 -14.62
C ALA A 211 -10.35 3.00 -14.85
N GLU A 212 -10.62 4.14 -15.48
CA GLU A 212 -9.62 5.17 -15.77
C GLU A 212 -9.08 5.83 -14.50
N ASP A 213 -9.91 5.93 -13.45
CA ASP A 213 -9.54 6.54 -12.18
C ASP A 213 -8.87 5.54 -11.20
N VAL A 214 -9.00 4.23 -11.48
CA VAL A 214 -8.59 3.15 -10.57
C VAL A 214 -7.88 2.02 -11.34
N PRO A 215 -6.67 2.28 -11.85
CA PRO A 215 -5.92 1.28 -12.61
C PRO A 215 -5.64 0.02 -11.79
N LEU A 216 -5.49 -1.12 -12.48
CA LEU A 216 -5.15 -2.41 -11.89
C LEU A 216 -3.65 -2.67 -12.08
N LEU A 217 -2.89 -2.82 -11.00
CA LEU A 217 -1.48 -3.19 -11.03
C LEU A 217 -1.36 -4.69 -10.74
N VAL A 218 -0.71 -5.44 -11.64
CA VAL A 218 -0.65 -6.90 -11.59
C VAL A 218 0.79 -7.37 -11.53
N GLY A 219 1.18 -8.04 -10.43
CA GLY A 219 2.53 -8.57 -10.25
C GLY A 219 2.73 -9.90 -10.98
N GLU A 220 3.89 -10.05 -11.61
CA GLU A 220 4.36 -11.31 -12.16
C GLU A 220 4.68 -12.33 -11.06
N THR A 221 4.53 -13.61 -11.38
CA THR A 221 5.05 -14.72 -10.56
C THR A 221 6.59 -14.76 -10.61
N VAL A 222 7.22 -15.65 -9.83
CA VAL A 222 8.69 -15.78 -9.82
C VAL A 222 9.21 -16.18 -11.21
N GLN A 223 10.26 -15.47 -11.66
CA GLN A 223 10.89 -15.68 -12.97
C GLN A 223 11.54 -17.06 -13.09
N LYS A 224 11.68 -17.55 -14.33
CA LYS A 224 12.31 -18.83 -14.65
C LYS A 224 13.77 -18.90 -14.22
N ASP A 225 14.53 -17.87 -14.49
CA ASP A 225 15.96 -17.74 -14.13
C ASP A 225 16.18 -17.63 -12.62
N MET A 226 15.15 -17.20 -11.88
CA MET A 226 15.11 -17.22 -10.41
C MET A 226 14.55 -18.54 -9.83
N GLY A 227 14.37 -19.58 -10.64
CA GLY A 227 13.86 -20.89 -10.22
C GLY A 227 12.35 -20.95 -9.98
N GLY A 228 11.58 -20.05 -10.59
CA GLY A 228 10.12 -20.01 -10.47
C GLY A 228 9.43 -21.24 -11.05
N LYS A 229 8.56 -21.88 -10.29
CA LYS A 229 7.74 -23.02 -10.77
C LYS A 229 6.57 -22.59 -11.65
N CYS A 230 6.09 -21.37 -11.46
CA CYS A 230 4.94 -20.82 -12.18
C CYS A 230 5.35 -19.79 -13.24
N TRP A 231 6.60 -19.81 -13.70
CA TRP A 231 7.12 -18.86 -14.68
C TRP A 231 6.33 -18.80 -15.99
N ALA A 232 5.71 -19.94 -16.40
CA ALA A 232 4.91 -19.98 -17.62
C ALA A 232 3.66 -19.07 -17.56
N HIS A 233 3.23 -18.69 -16.34
CA HIS A 233 2.11 -17.76 -16.15
C HIS A 233 2.48 -16.32 -16.45
N ILE A 234 3.77 -15.98 -16.46
CA ILE A 234 4.25 -14.60 -16.71
C ILE A 234 3.76 -14.10 -18.06
N ALA A 235 3.87 -14.90 -19.12
CA ALA A 235 3.38 -14.50 -20.44
C ALA A 235 1.86 -14.19 -20.46
N ILE A 236 1.09 -14.84 -19.58
CA ILE A 236 -0.35 -14.57 -19.42
C ILE A 236 -0.57 -13.25 -18.68
N VAL A 237 0.25 -12.97 -17.65
CA VAL A 237 0.22 -11.70 -16.91
C VAL A 237 0.64 -10.55 -17.81
N ASP A 238 1.70 -10.70 -18.62
CA ASP A 238 2.21 -9.68 -19.55
C ASP A 238 1.17 -9.24 -20.58
N ASP A 239 0.29 -10.15 -20.94
CA ASP A 239 -0.79 -9.91 -21.90
C ASP A 239 -2.07 -9.32 -21.25
N ILE A 240 -2.08 -9.07 -19.93
CA ILE A 240 -3.28 -8.66 -19.19
C ILE A 240 -3.92 -7.37 -19.77
N ALA A 241 -3.10 -6.43 -20.26
CA ALA A 241 -3.58 -5.18 -20.82
C ALA A 241 -4.41 -5.37 -22.11
N LYS A 242 -4.22 -6.46 -22.84
CA LYS A 242 -5.07 -6.85 -23.99
C LYS A 242 -6.51 -7.13 -23.56
N THR A 243 -6.70 -7.56 -22.31
CA THR A 243 -8.03 -7.90 -21.74
C THR A 243 -8.58 -6.77 -20.88
N ILE A 244 -7.72 -6.09 -20.11
CA ILE A 244 -8.05 -4.96 -19.22
C ILE A 244 -7.13 -3.80 -19.60
N PRO A 245 -7.58 -2.84 -20.45
CA PRO A 245 -6.71 -1.76 -20.95
C PRO A 245 -6.11 -0.86 -19.88
N THR A 246 -6.71 -0.79 -18.69
CA THR A 246 -6.22 -0.03 -17.52
C THR A 246 -5.37 -0.88 -16.57
N ALA A 247 -4.98 -2.08 -16.98
CA ALA A 247 -4.07 -2.91 -16.21
C ALA A 247 -2.61 -2.67 -16.62
N HIS A 248 -1.71 -2.72 -15.64
CA HIS A 248 -0.27 -2.54 -15.81
C HIS A 248 0.48 -3.66 -15.10
N VAL A 249 1.48 -4.23 -15.76
CA VAL A 249 2.28 -5.34 -15.22
C VAL A 249 3.41 -4.80 -14.35
N ILE A 250 3.64 -5.46 -13.24
CA ILE A 250 4.76 -5.18 -12.34
C ILE A 250 5.74 -6.35 -12.43
N SER A 251 6.89 -6.08 -13.02
CA SER A 251 7.87 -7.12 -13.29
C SER A 251 8.53 -7.67 -12.03
N SER A 252 8.67 -9.00 -11.97
CA SER A 252 9.41 -9.72 -10.94
C SER A 252 10.86 -10.05 -11.36
N LYS A 253 11.32 -9.52 -12.50
CA LYS A 253 12.67 -9.77 -13.00
C LYS A 253 13.73 -9.41 -11.95
N GLY A 254 14.68 -10.34 -11.72
CA GLY A 254 15.75 -10.16 -10.76
C GLY A 254 15.31 -10.29 -9.29
N CYS A 255 14.08 -10.75 -9.01
CA CYS A 255 13.58 -10.97 -7.66
C CYS A 255 13.73 -12.44 -7.24
N PRO A 256 14.69 -12.79 -6.36
CA PRO A 256 14.89 -14.14 -5.88
C PRO A 256 13.69 -14.67 -5.07
N GLN A 257 13.57 -15.99 -5.04
CA GLN A 257 12.59 -16.72 -4.24
C GLN A 257 13.28 -17.47 -3.09
N ARG A 258 12.51 -17.88 -2.08
CA ARG A 258 13.03 -18.45 -0.82
C ARG A 258 13.40 -19.95 -0.85
N GLY A 259 13.51 -20.58 -2.02
CA GLY A 259 13.87 -22.01 -2.19
C GLY A 259 12.71 -22.92 -2.56
N ASP A 260 11.45 -22.47 -2.49
CA ASP A 260 10.28 -23.27 -2.85
C ASP A 260 9.81 -23.09 -4.31
N GLY A 261 10.37 -22.11 -5.02
CA GLY A 261 10.03 -21.77 -6.41
C GLY A 261 8.72 -21.00 -6.57
N LEU A 262 8.11 -20.54 -5.48
CA LEU A 262 6.81 -19.87 -5.47
C LEU A 262 6.85 -18.52 -4.76
N HIS A 263 7.48 -18.43 -3.58
CA HIS A 263 7.42 -17.27 -2.71
C HIS A 263 8.72 -16.48 -2.73
N PHE A 264 8.60 -15.18 -2.84
CA PHE A 264 9.73 -14.26 -2.84
C PHE A 264 10.42 -14.20 -1.47
N ILE A 265 11.72 -13.84 -1.44
CA ILE A 265 12.42 -13.44 -0.22
C ILE A 265 11.99 -12.03 0.21
N ALA A 266 12.34 -11.62 1.43
CA ALA A 266 11.96 -10.31 1.97
C ALA A 266 12.42 -9.15 1.06
N GLU A 267 13.64 -9.20 0.56
CA GLU A 267 14.17 -8.16 -0.32
C GLU A 267 13.42 -8.05 -1.64
N SER A 268 12.98 -9.17 -2.19
CA SER A 268 12.13 -9.20 -3.39
C SER A 268 10.76 -8.57 -3.12
N TYR A 269 10.15 -8.80 -1.95
CA TYR A 269 8.90 -8.11 -1.60
C TYR A 269 9.09 -6.60 -1.47
N ARG A 270 10.22 -6.16 -0.89
CA ARG A 270 10.58 -4.73 -0.82
C ARG A 270 10.70 -4.13 -2.21
N THR A 271 11.42 -4.82 -3.12
CA THR A 271 11.62 -4.38 -4.50
C THR A 271 10.30 -4.38 -5.29
N MET A 272 9.52 -5.46 -5.22
CA MET A 272 8.21 -5.53 -5.86
C MET A 272 7.29 -4.39 -5.38
N GLY A 273 7.28 -4.11 -4.07
CA GLY A 273 6.50 -3.00 -3.51
C GLY A 273 6.90 -1.65 -4.11
N LYS A 274 8.20 -1.37 -4.21
CA LYS A 274 8.71 -0.16 -4.85
C LYS A 274 8.31 -0.08 -6.34
N ARG A 275 8.37 -1.19 -7.07
CA ARG A 275 7.96 -1.25 -8.49
C ARG A 275 6.47 -0.99 -8.67
N TYR A 276 5.61 -1.55 -7.81
CA TYR A 276 4.18 -1.20 -7.77
C TYR A 276 3.98 0.30 -7.56
N ALA A 277 4.72 0.90 -6.62
CA ALA A 277 4.63 2.32 -6.32
C ALA A 277 5.13 3.18 -7.49
N ASN A 278 6.27 2.82 -8.09
CA ASN A 278 6.83 3.54 -9.24
C ASN A 278 5.83 3.61 -10.41
N MET A 279 5.16 2.49 -10.71
CA MET A 279 4.10 2.46 -11.73
C MET A 279 2.95 3.37 -11.34
N MET A 280 2.47 3.30 -10.10
CA MET A 280 1.34 4.13 -9.63
C MET A 280 1.68 5.62 -9.63
N LEU A 281 2.90 6.00 -9.23
CA LEU A 281 3.39 7.38 -9.29
C LEU A 281 3.43 7.87 -10.74
N ALA A 282 4.00 7.08 -11.65
CA ALA A 282 4.05 7.42 -13.06
C ALA A 282 2.66 7.63 -13.68
N LEU A 283 1.67 6.79 -13.32
CA LEU A 283 0.27 6.95 -13.73
C LEU A 283 -0.38 8.23 -13.16
N GLN A 284 0.14 8.76 -12.05
CA GLN A 284 -0.26 10.06 -11.48
C GLN A 284 0.56 11.24 -12.05
N GLY A 285 1.44 11.00 -13.03
CA GLY A 285 2.31 12.03 -13.62
C GLY A 285 3.49 12.44 -12.73
N ILE A 286 3.83 11.63 -11.72
CA ILE A 286 4.94 11.87 -10.81
C ILE A 286 6.13 11.03 -11.24
N ILE A 287 7.29 11.67 -11.41
CA ILE A 287 8.54 10.97 -11.70
C ILE A 287 9.05 10.39 -10.37
N PRO A 288 9.14 9.07 -10.22
CA PRO A 288 9.63 8.47 -8.99
C PRO A 288 11.03 8.95 -8.65
N ASP A 289 11.25 9.27 -7.36
CA ASP A 289 12.53 9.73 -6.83
C ASP A 289 13.08 11.06 -7.40
N SER A 290 12.26 11.82 -8.12
CA SER A 290 12.64 13.17 -8.56
C SER A 290 12.83 14.16 -7.39
N ASN A 291 12.46 13.76 -6.20
CA ASN A 291 12.63 14.54 -4.97
C ASN A 291 13.96 14.25 -4.22
N TYR A 292 14.85 13.44 -4.77
CA TYR A 292 16.20 13.26 -4.24
C TYR A 292 17.16 14.23 -4.92
N PRO A 293 18.18 14.74 -4.19
CA PRO A 293 18.37 14.68 -2.75
C PRO A 293 17.31 15.49 -1.98
N ARG A 294 16.96 15.06 -0.77
CA ARG A 294 15.96 15.75 0.07
C ARG A 294 16.37 15.77 1.54
N VAL A 295 15.81 16.71 2.28
CA VAL A 295 15.97 16.78 3.74
C VAL A 295 14.59 16.63 4.38
N ASP A 296 14.48 15.80 5.41
CA ASP A 296 13.22 15.60 6.14
C ASP A 296 13.04 16.65 7.28
N LYS A 297 11.88 16.58 7.94
CA LYS A 297 11.54 17.44 9.08
C LYS A 297 12.51 17.28 10.28
N ASP A 298 13.15 16.12 10.39
CA ASP A 298 14.12 15.82 11.44
C ASP A 298 15.55 16.20 11.01
N ARG A 299 15.66 16.94 9.89
CA ARG A 299 16.92 17.47 9.31
C ARG A 299 17.89 16.36 8.86
N ARG A 300 17.39 15.19 8.48
CA ARG A 300 18.21 14.14 7.87
C ARG A 300 18.23 14.32 6.38
N ALA A 301 19.41 14.30 5.79
CA ALA A 301 19.57 14.30 4.34
C ALA A 301 19.44 12.88 3.79
N TYR A 302 18.69 12.75 2.70
CA TYR A 302 18.49 11.51 1.97
C TYR A 302 19.06 11.68 0.56
N VAL A 303 19.83 10.69 0.12
CA VAL A 303 20.41 10.63 -1.22
C VAL A 303 20.08 9.29 -1.88
N LYS A 304 20.02 9.30 -3.20
CA LYS A 304 19.80 8.12 -4.03
C LYS A 304 20.79 8.14 -5.20
N LEU A 305 21.40 6.99 -5.50
CA LEU A 305 22.25 6.81 -6.68
C LEU A 305 21.93 5.49 -7.37
N HIS A 306 21.66 5.53 -8.68
CA HIS A 306 21.58 4.33 -9.49
C HIS A 306 23.00 3.92 -9.94
N ALA A 307 23.50 2.81 -9.36
CA ALA A 307 24.82 2.28 -9.65
C ALA A 307 24.82 0.75 -9.52
N PRO A 308 24.19 0.02 -10.48
CA PRO A 308 23.97 -1.42 -10.36
C PRO A 308 25.25 -2.25 -10.29
N GLU A 309 26.35 -1.78 -10.89
CA GLU A 309 27.63 -2.48 -10.89
C GLU A 309 28.51 -2.16 -9.67
N ALA A 310 28.17 -1.09 -8.92
CA ALA A 310 28.96 -0.69 -7.75
C ALA A 310 28.87 -1.76 -6.64
N LYS A 311 30.01 -1.99 -5.99
CA LYS A 311 30.15 -2.91 -4.86
C LYS A 311 29.94 -2.21 -3.51
N LYS A 312 30.28 -0.92 -3.44
CA LYS A 312 30.16 -0.10 -2.24
C LYS A 312 29.90 1.34 -2.61
N VAL A 313 28.91 1.96 -1.97
CA VAL A 313 28.66 3.41 -2.09
C VAL A 313 28.60 4.02 -0.69
N ILE A 314 29.31 5.14 -0.52
CA ILE A 314 29.34 5.91 0.73
C ILE A 314 28.79 7.30 0.44
N PHE A 315 27.88 7.75 1.29
CA PHE A 315 27.41 9.12 1.36
C PHE A 315 28.25 9.88 2.38
N ASP A 316 29.05 10.86 1.92
CA ASP A 316 29.93 11.69 2.77
C ASP A 316 29.36 13.10 2.87
N ILE A 317 28.96 13.51 4.07
CA ILE A 317 28.42 14.83 4.35
C ILE A 317 28.93 15.33 5.70
N CYS A 318 29.37 16.58 5.75
CA CYS A 318 29.92 17.23 6.97
C CYS A 318 31.08 16.44 7.60
N GLY A 319 31.94 15.78 6.80
CA GLY A 319 33.06 14.98 7.28
C GLY A 319 32.63 13.66 7.94
N LYS A 320 31.38 13.26 7.84
CA LYS A 320 30.86 11.98 8.32
C LYS A 320 30.41 11.11 7.15
N GLN A 321 30.82 9.85 7.21
CA GLN A 321 30.53 8.86 6.17
C GLN A 321 29.42 7.92 6.59
N TYR A 322 28.48 7.70 5.67
CA TYR A 322 27.34 6.78 5.84
C TYR A 322 27.37 5.76 4.71
N GLU A 323 27.45 4.49 5.06
CA GLU A 323 27.36 3.42 4.08
C GLU A 323 25.95 3.32 3.52
N MET A 324 25.83 3.38 2.20
CA MET A 324 24.55 3.30 1.52
C MET A 324 24.10 1.85 1.34
N LYS A 325 22.81 1.63 1.24
CA LYS A 325 22.21 0.31 1.03
C LYS A 325 21.70 0.18 -0.40
N LYS A 326 22.12 -0.90 -1.07
CA LYS A 326 21.71 -1.24 -2.43
C LYS A 326 20.45 -2.09 -2.41
N ASP A 327 19.50 -1.82 -3.31
CA ASP A 327 18.39 -2.70 -3.57
C ASP A 327 18.60 -3.57 -4.83
N LEU A 328 17.62 -4.44 -5.13
CA LEU A 328 17.73 -5.36 -6.27
C LEU A 328 17.63 -4.66 -7.64
N ASP A 329 17.15 -3.43 -7.68
CA ASP A 329 17.13 -2.60 -8.90
C ASP A 329 18.45 -1.87 -9.14
N GLY A 330 19.43 -2.02 -8.23
CA GLY A 330 20.75 -1.37 -8.31
C GLY A 330 20.74 0.06 -7.81
N ASP A 331 19.67 0.47 -7.14
CA ASP A 331 19.56 1.77 -6.50
C ASP A 331 20.16 1.74 -5.09
N TRP A 332 21.03 2.70 -4.81
CA TRP A 332 21.64 2.91 -3.51
C TRP A 332 20.95 4.04 -2.77
N TYR A 333 20.65 3.83 -1.49
CA TYR A 333 19.99 4.80 -0.62
C TYR A 333 20.85 5.11 0.59
N GLY A 334 21.10 6.40 0.81
CA GLY A 334 21.84 6.92 1.96
C GLY A 334 20.99 7.86 2.79
N VAL A 335 21.23 7.86 4.10
CA VAL A 335 20.60 8.78 5.05
C VAL A 335 21.62 9.25 6.08
N SER A 336 21.62 10.55 6.36
CA SER A 336 22.49 11.14 7.38
C SER A 336 21.86 11.09 8.77
N ASP A 337 22.65 11.38 9.79
CA ASP A 337 22.11 11.89 11.07
C ASP A 337 21.48 13.27 10.87
N PRO A 338 20.72 13.78 11.87
CA PRO A 338 20.21 15.15 11.84
C PRO A 338 21.34 16.17 11.67
N LEU A 339 21.21 17.02 10.66
CA LEU A 339 22.19 18.06 10.35
C LEU A 339 21.89 19.36 11.11
N VAL A 340 22.89 20.19 11.30
CA VAL A 340 22.69 21.58 11.72
C VAL A 340 22.03 22.37 10.60
N VAL A 341 21.31 23.44 10.95
CA VAL A 341 20.72 24.33 9.95
C VAL A 341 21.81 25.10 9.21
N GLY A 342 21.78 25.07 7.89
CA GLY A 342 22.75 25.74 7.04
C GLY A 342 22.94 25.04 5.70
N PHE A 343 23.90 25.55 4.94
CA PHE A 343 24.31 24.98 3.67
C PHE A 343 25.37 23.90 3.92
N HIS A 344 25.20 22.73 3.26
CA HIS A 344 26.11 21.60 3.41
C HIS A 344 26.52 21.05 2.05
N TYR A 345 27.80 20.82 1.90
CA TYR A 345 28.33 20.04 0.78
C TYR A 345 28.37 18.56 1.12
N TYR A 346 28.13 17.74 0.14
CA TYR A 346 28.30 16.30 0.25
C TYR A 346 28.88 15.69 -1.02
N PHE A 347 29.37 14.49 -0.89
CA PHE A 347 29.92 13.70 -1.99
C PHE A 347 29.43 12.26 -1.86
N LEU A 348 29.43 11.56 -2.99
CA LEU A 348 29.27 10.13 -3.03
C LEU A 348 30.63 9.49 -3.35
N ASN A 349 30.99 8.43 -2.64
CA ASN A 349 32.17 7.64 -2.95
C ASN A 349 31.71 6.28 -3.49
N VAL A 350 31.96 6.02 -4.76
CA VAL A 350 31.58 4.80 -5.46
C VAL A 350 32.83 3.95 -5.66
N ASP A 351 32.94 2.83 -4.98
CA ASP A 351 34.07 1.89 -5.03
C ASP A 351 35.45 2.57 -4.84
N GLY A 352 35.50 3.58 -3.95
CA GLY A 352 36.72 4.33 -3.65
C GLY A 352 36.93 5.61 -4.49
N VAL A 353 36.06 5.88 -5.47
CA VAL A 353 36.13 7.09 -6.30
C VAL A 353 35.08 8.10 -5.83
N GLN A 354 35.55 9.31 -5.51
CA GLN A 354 34.65 10.41 -5.15
C GLN A 354 33.96 10.95 -6.41
N VAL A 355 32.62 10.99 -6.37
CA VAL A 355 31.77 11.50 -7.45
C VAL A 355 30.76 12.52 -6.92
N VAL A 356 30.31 13.40 -7.80
CA VAL A 356 29.23 14.32 -7.53
C VAL A 356 27.92 13.56 -7.71
N ASP A 357 26.92 13.83 -6.88
CA ASP A 357 25.57 13.30 -7.09
C ASP A 357 24.96 13.95 -8.35
N PRO A 358 24.63 13.18 -9.40
CA PRO A 358 24.05 13.73 -10.62
C PRO A 358 22.67 14.36 -10.41
N ALA A 359 22.00 14.05 -9.32
CA ALA A 359 20.70 14.61 -8.96
C ALA A 359 20.80 15.91 -8.16
N SER A 360 22.00 16.30 -7.73
CA SER A 360 22.23 17.53 -6.96
C SER A 360 22.65 18.70 -7.84
N GLU A 361 22.25 19.91 -7.44
CA GLU A 361 22.81 21.12 -8.01
C GLU A 361 24.30 21.22 -7.68
N THR A 362 25.11 21.61 -8.66
CA THR A 362 26.55 21.79 -8.50
C THR A 362 26.86 23.28 -8.40
N TYR A 363 27.43 23.71 -7.28
CA TYR A 363 27.89 25.09 -7.10
C TYR A 363 29.38 25.21 -7.34
N PHE A 364 29.74 26.15 -8.20
CA PHE A 364 31.14 26.48 -8.46
C PHE A 364 31.75 27.28 -7.27
N GLY A 365 32.89 26.88 -6.78
CA GLY A 365 33.66 27.67 -5.80
C GLY A 365 33.77 27.06 -4.41
N CYS A 366 33.23 25.91 -4.16
CA CYS A 366 33.50 25.20 -2.92
C CYS A 366 34.86 24.52 -2.99
N CYS A 367 35.71 24.81 -2.01
CA CYS A 367 36.96 24.07 -1.73
C CYS A 367 37.98 24.04 -2.89
N ARG A 368 38.14 25.11 -3.63
CA ARG A 368 39.39 25.37 -4.37
C ARG A 368 40.18 26.41 -3.65
N GLU A 369 40.92 25.98 -2.68
CA GLU A 369 42.25 26.54 -2.55
C GLU A 369 43.14 25.85 -3.55
N ALA A 370 43.80 26.68 -4.34
CA ALA A 370 44.76 26.28 -5.35
C ALA A 370 45.93 25.54 -4.74
#